data_f3656d69a5318c5b2d90ec162f81d5b1
#
_entry.id   f3656d69a5318c5b2d90ec162f81d5b1
#
_cell.length_a   1.000
_cell.length_b   1.000
_cell.length_c   1.000
_cell.angle_alpha   90.00
_cell.angle_beta   90.00
_cell.angle_gamma   90.00
#
_symmetry.space_group_name_H-M   'P 1'
#
loop_
_entity.id
_entity.type
_entity.pdbx_description
1 polymer ?
#
loop_
_entity_poly.entity_id
_entity_poly.type
_entity_poly.pdbx_seq_one_letter_code
_entity_poly.pdbx_strand_id
1 'polypeptide(L)'
;MILLQNAVIVTSDKESEGSILIDGDRIAGVFWSDSQDYAFRISRLLEQNPDIERKDLTGKHIMAGGIDPHVHFREPGLTHKADMASESRAAVAGGVTTVIDMPNTKPVTTGAKELKEKISLATGRCAANIYFHIGATNSNHHDLAYMARHGCPEEGIKAEDIAGIKVFMGSSTGNMLVNDNDSLVELFSIREKPILVHCEDEDTIRKNLEKAKAKY
;
A
#
# COMPACT_ATOMS: atom_id res chain seq x y z
N MET A 1 -11.49 23.32 8.27
CA MET A 1 -12.40 22.19 8.60
C MET A 1 -13.44 22.05 7.48
N ILE A 2 -13.87 20.83 7.20
CA ILE A 2 -14.93 20.51 6.24
C ILE A 2 -15.95 19.61 6.93
N LEU A 3 -17.23 19.93 6.85
CA LEU A 3 -18.33 19.08 7.32
C LEU A 3 -19.04 18.44 6.13
N LEU A 4 -18.89 17.12 5.98
CA LEU A 4 -19.63 16.30 5.02
C LEU A 4 -20.94 15.90 5.66
N GLN A 5 -22.09 16.29 5.07
CA GLN A 5 -23.40 16.10 5.68
C GLN A 5 -24.29 15.18 4.83
N ASN A 6 -25.24 14.53 5.49
CA ASN A 6 -26.35 13.78 4.87
C ASN A 6 -25.90 12.61 3.99
N ALA A 7 -24.74 12.01 4.31
CA ALA A 7 -24.28 10.83 3.60
C ALA A 7 -24.67 9.56 4.35
N VAL A 8 -24.80 8.46 3.63
CA VAL A 8 -24.77 7.12 4.23
C VAL A 8 -23.31 6.77 4.52
N ILE A 9 -22.98 6.65 5.80
CA ILE A 9 -21.62 6.32 6.24
C ILE A 9 -21.53 4.81 6.42
N VAL A 10 -20.57 4.18 5.73
CA VAL A 10 -20.35 2.73 5.76
C VAL A 10 -19.05 2.45 6.49
N THR A 11 -19.14 1.68 7.56
CA THR A 11 -17.99 1.15 8.34
C THR A 11 -18.03 -0.39 8.33
N SER A 12 -17.07 -1.04 9.00
CA SER A 12 -17.03 -2.49 9.13
C SER A 12 -18.24 -3.10 9.86
N ASP A 13 -18.89 -2.31 10.70
CA ASP A 13 -19.91 -2.77 11.67
C ASP A 13 -21.21 -1.97 11.62
N LYS A 14 -21.25 -0.87 10.84
CA LYS A 14 -22.44 -0.01 10.77
C LYS A 14 -22.58 0.64 9.41
N GLU A 15 -23.84 0.72 8.94
CA GLU A 15 -24.28 1.53 7.82
C GLU A 15 -25.44 2.39 8.28
N SER A 16 -25.30 3.71 8.25
CA SER A 16 -26.34 4.66 8.66
C SER A 16 -26.06 6.04 8.11
N GLU A 17 -27.10 6.84 7.96
CA GLU A 17 -26.94 8.27 7.63
C GLU A 17 -26.20 9.02 8.72
N GLY A 18 -25.46 10.05 8.32
CA GLY A 18 -24.71 10.86 9.26
C GLY A 18 -23.90 11.97 8.62
N SER A 19 -22.99 12.51 9.43
CA SER A 19 -22.04 13.55 9.00
C SER A 19 -20.63 13.23 9.48
N ILE A 20 -19.65 13.64 8.69
CA ILE A 20 -18.21 13.49 9.02
C ILE A 20 -17.57 14.87 9.06
N LEU A 21 -16.89 15.17 10.14
CA LEU A 21 -16.06 16.35 10.28
C LEU A 21 -14.60 15.99 9.92
N ILE A 22 -14.04 16.73 8.97
CA ILE A 22 -12.63 16.63 8.59
C ILE A 22 -11.92 17.91 9.05
N ASP A 23 -10.80 17.73 9.72
CA ASP A 23 -9.89 18.81 10.12
C ASP A 23 -8.48 18.51 9.60
N GLY A 24 -8.02 19.31 8.65
CA GLY A 24 -6.78 19.06 7.92
C GLY A 24 -6.82 17.71 7.20
N ASP A 25 -5.97 16.79 7.60
CA ASP A 25 -5.82 15.43 7.05
C ASP A 25 -6.48 14.34 7.91
N ARG A 26 -7.28 14.75 8.92
CA ARG A 26 -7.87 13.82 9.90
C ARG A 26 -9.39 13.88 9.93
N ILE A 27 -9.99 12.72 10.20
CA ILE A 27 -11.40 12.64 10.59
C ILE A 27 -11.46 13.07 12.07
N ALA A 28 -12.01 14.27 12.32
CA ALA A 28 -12.15 14.82 13.65
C ALA A 28 -13.43 14.35 14.38
N GLY A 29 -14.42 13.87 13.62
CA GLY A 29 -15.64 13.32 14.21
C GLY A 29 -16.54 12.63 13.21
N VAL A 30 -17.27 11.63 13.71
CA VAL A 30 -18.36 10.97 12.99
C VAL A 30 -19.63 11.17 13.81
N PHE A 31 -20.69 11.66 13.19
CA PHE A 31 -21.96 11.97 13.81
C PHE A 31 -23.06 11.17 13.11
N TRP A 32 -23.62 10.21 13.83
CA TRP A 32 -24.66 9.33 13.31
C TRP A 32 -26.04 9.98 13.46
N SER A 33 -26.86 10.03 12.41
CA SER A 33 -28.17 10.68 12.44
C SER A 33 -29.18 9.98 13.35
N ASP A 34 -29.00 8.70 13.62
CA ASP A 34 -29.81 7.91 14.56
C ASP A 34 -29.44 8.14 16.05
N SER A 35 -28.42 8.95 16.33
CA SER A 35 -28.07 9.34 17.69
C SER A 35 -29.02 10.40 18.22
N GLN A 36 -29.48 10.26 19.45
CA GLN A 36 -30.41 11.21 20.09
C GLN A 36 -29.87 12.65 20.17
N ASP A 37 -28.55 12.81 20.24
CA ASP A 37 -27.86 14.08 20.34
C ASP A 37 -27.35 14.65 19.01
N TYR A 38 -27.62 13.97 17.88
CA TYR A 38 -27.10 14.34 16.56
C TYR A 38 -27.36 15.81 16.21
N ALA A 39 -28.62 16.22 16.23
CA ALA A 39 -29.02 17.58 15.86
C ALA A 39 -28.36 18.64 16.76
N PHE A 40 -28.31 18.38 18.05
CA PHE A 40 -27.64 19.26 19.03
C PHE A 40 -26.15 19.39 18.75
N ARG A 41 -25.45 18.27 18.51
CA ARG A 41 -24.01 18.27 18.22
C ARG A 41 -23.67 19.01 16.95
N ILE A 42 -24.47 18.81 15.89
CA ILE A 42 -24.28 19.50 14.61
C ILE A 42 -24.54 21.00 14.77
N SER A 43 -25.65 21.42 15.42
CA SER A 43 -25.92 22.84 15.68
C SER A 43 -24.78 23.50 16.44
N ARG A 44 -24.34 22.89 17.52
CA ARG A 44 -23.25 23.42 18.34
C ARG A 44 -21.92 23.51 17.57
N LEU A 45 -21.62 22.51 16.75
CA LEU A 45 -20.45 22.53 15.87
C LEU A 45 -20.48 23.72 14.91
N LEU A 46 -21.62 23.97 14.27
CA LEU A 46 -21.80 25.09 13.34
C LEU A 46 -21.76 26.45 14.01
N GLU A 47 -22.33 26.57 15.21
CA GLU A 47 -22.26 27.80 16.01
C GLU A 47 -20.81 28.14 16.42
N GLN A 48 -20.03 27.13 16.79
CA GLN A 48 -18.62 27.28 17.17
C GLN A 48 -17.68 27.52 15.98
N ASN A 49 -18.11 27.14 14.79
CA ASN A 49 -17.29 27.22 13.57
C ASN A 49 -18.13 27.80 12.40
N PRO A 50 -18.45 29.10 12.41
CA PRO A 50 -19.34 29.69 11.43
C PRO A 50 -18.78 29.64 9.99
N ASP A 51 -17.46 29.59 9.82
CA ASP A 51 -16.77 29.56 8.54
C ASP A 51 -16.46 28.14 8.05
N ILE A 52 -17.03 27.11 8.68
CA ILE A 52 -16.78 25.71 8.27
C ILE A 52 -17.33 25.47 6.86
N GLU A 53 -16.51 24.90 5.98
CA GLU A 53 -16.97 24.45 4.66
C GLU A 53 -17.96 23.30 4.83
N ARG A 54 -19.13 23.41 4.18
CA ARG A 54 -20.18 22.39 4.26
C ARG A 54 -20.39 21.77 2.90
N LYS A 55 -20.44 20.44 2.84
CA LYS A 55 -20.79 19.68 1.63
C LYS A 55 -21.98 18.78 1.91
N ASP A 56 -23.06 19.01 1.18
CA ASP A 56 -24.22 18.13 1.20
C ASP A 56 -23.95 16.92 0.31
N LEU A 57 -24.01 15.74 0.88
CA LEU A 57 -23.78 14.46 0.23
C LEU A 57 -25.04 13.57 0.25
N THR A 58 -26.23 14.19 0.26
CA THR A 58 -27.51 13.46 0.18
C THR A 58 -27.49 12.46 -0.99
N GLY A 59 -27.82 11.20 -0.69
CA GLY A 59 -27.83 10.11 -1.66
C GLY A 59 -26.43 9.56 -2.01
N LYS A 60 -25.37 10.00 -1.32
CA LYS A 60 -24.01 9.48 -1.47
C LYS A 60 -23.66 8.55 -0.32
N HIS A 61 -22.75 7.60 -0.60
CA HIS A 61 -22.14 6.75 0.42
C HIS A 61 -20.72 7.22 0.67
N ILE A 62 -20.31 7.24 1.94
CA ILE A 62 -18.92 7.50 2.36
C ILE A 62 -18.39 6.24 3.02
N MET A 63 -17.25 5.78 2.56
CA MET A 63 -16.51 4.66 3.15
C MET A 63 -15.02 4.95 3.18
N ALA A 64 -14.26 4.16 3.95
CA ALA A 64 -12.81 4.22 3.89
C ALA A 64 -12.30 3.93 2.49
N GLY A 65 -11.27 4.65 2.06
CA GLY A 65 -10.61 4.37 0.78
C GLY A 65 -9.95 2.99 0.79
N GLY A 66 -9.93 2.31 -0.36
CA GLY A 66 -9.30 1.02 -0.51
C GLY A 66 -7.78 1.08 -0.27
N ILE A 67 -7.23 0.00 0.28
CA ILE A 67 -5.79 -0.23 0.39
C ILE A 67 -5.44 -1.38 -0.56
N ASP A 68 -4.61 -1.12 -1.57
CA ASP A 68 -4.09 -2.15 -2.46
C ASP A 68 -2.63 -2.48 -2.08
N PRO A 69 -2.39 -3.63 -1.45
CA PRO A 69 -1.06 -4.01 -0.98
C PRO A 69 -0.17 -4.62 -2.07
N HIS A 70 -0.61 -4.65 -3.34
CA HIS A 70 0.11 -5.34 -4.41
C HIS A 70 -0.03 -4.64 -5.75
N VAL A 71 0.68 -3.52 -5.94
CA VAL A 71 0.68 -2.79 -7.21
C VAL A 71 2.05 -2.82 -7.89
N HIS A 72 2.07 -2.58 -9.20
CA HIS A 72 3.27 -2.46 -10.01
C HIS A 72 3.27 -1.13 -10.76
N PHE A 73 3.72 -0.06 -10.13
CA PHE A 73 3.77 1.29 -10.71
C PHE A 73 4.95 1.50 -11.67
N ARG A 74 5.83 0.50 -11.78
CA ARG A 74 6.85 0.40 -12.82
C ARG A 74 7.99 1.44 -12.77
N GLU A 75 7.96 2.36 -11.85
CA GLU A 75 9.01 3.34 -11.64
C GLU A 75 9.86 2.95 -10.40
N PRO A 76 11.21 3.03 -10.53
CA PRO A 76 12.02 3.49 -11.66
C PRO A 76 12.19 2.49 -12.80
N GLY A 77 12.65 2.99 -13.95
CA GLY A 77 13.24 2.25 -15.05
C GLY A 77 12.29 1.52 -16.02
N LEU A 78 10.99 1.49 -15.73
CA LEU A 78 9.97 0.88 -16.59
C LEU A 78 8.83 1.86 -16.92
N THR A 79 9.10 3.15 -16.90
CA THR A 79 8.13 4.24 -17.05
C THR A 79 7.44 4.30 -18.42
N HIS A 80 7.95 3.57 -19.41
CA HIS A 80 7.24 3.35 -20.67
C HIS A 80 5.95 2.52 -20.51
N LYS A 81 5.76 1.87 -19.35
CA LYS A 81 4.54 1.11 -19.03
C LYS A 81 3.62 1.91 -18.12
N ALA A 82 4.19 2.56 -17.08
CA ALA A 82 3.46 3.32 -16.07
C ALA A 82 4.45 4.11 -15.21
N ASP A 83 3.97 5.15 -14.53
CA ASP A 83 4.72 5.92 -13.53
C ASP A 83 3.89 6.14 -12.26
N MET A 84 4.57 6.46 -11.14
CA MET A 84 3.91 6.62 -9.83
C MET A 84 2.88 7.76 -9.82
N ALA A 85 3.11 8.83 -10.57
CA ALA A 85 2.23 9.99 -10.57
C ALA A 85 0.92 9.72 -11.31
N SER A 86 0.97 9.05 -12.46
CA SER A 86 -0.22 8.70 -13.25
C SER A 86 -1.03 7.59 -12.57
N GLU A 87 -0.34 6.54 -12.10
CA GLU A 87 -1.00 5.38 -11.52
C GLU A 87 -1.62 5.68 -10.15
N SER A 88 -0.98 6.54 -9.33
CA SER A 88 -1.59 6.97 -8.07
C SER A 88 -2.86 7.81 -8.27
N ARG A 89 -2.94 8.61 -9.35
CA ARG A 89 -4.18 9.32 -9.71
C ARG A 89 -5.27 8.34 -10.18
N ALA A 90 -4.89 7.34 -10.97
CA ALA A 90 -5.82 6.29 -11.40
C ALA A 90 -6.35 5.48 -10.20
N ALA A 91 -5.49 5.14 -9.25
CA ALA A 91 -5.86 4.48 -8.00
C ALA A 91 -6.92 5.30 -7.21
N VAL A 92 -6.65 6.59 -6.97
CA VAL A 92 -7.60 7.47 -6.26
C VAL A 92 -8.91 7.63 -7.03
N ALA A 93 -8.87 7.75 -8.35
CA ALA A 93 -10.08 7.82 -9.18
C ALA A 93 -10.92 6.53 -9.08
N GLY A 94 -10.29 5.38 -8.80
CA GLY A 94 -10.95 4.11 -8.52
C GLY A 94 -11.34 3.89 -7.05
N GLY A 95 -11.07 4.86 -6.16
CA GLY A 95 -11.37 4.75 -4.72
C GLY A 95 -10.28 4.08 -3.89
N VAL A 96 -9.13 3.76 -4.48
CA VAL A 96 -7.95 3.23 -3.77
C VAL A 96 -7.09 4.40 -3.32
N THR A 97 -7.00 4.63 -2.00
CA THR A 97 -6.30 5.79 -1.41
C THR A 97 -4.92 5.45 -0.86
N THR A 98 -4.60 4.17 -0.77
CA THR A 98 -3.30 3.68 -0.29
C THR A 98 -2.85 2.50 -1.15
N VAL A 99 -1.60 2.52 -1.58
CA VAL A 99 -1.00 1.47 -2.39
C VAL A 99 0.35 1.04 -1.83
N ILE A 100 0.72 -0.23 -2.05
CA ILE A 100 2.05 -0.73 -1.70
C ILE A 100 2.70 -1.31 -2.97
N ASP A 101 3.76 -0.63 -3.44
CA ASP A 101 4.40 -0.97 -4.72
C ASP A 101 5.43 -2.09 -4.57
N MET A 102 5.47 -2.95 -5.57
CA MET A 102 6.35 -4.11 -5.64
C MET A 102 7.79 -3.74 -6.02
N PRO A 103 8.78 -4.54 -5.60
CA PRO A 103 10.20 -4.22 -5.76
C PRO A 103 10.78 -4.51 -7.14
N ASN A 104 10.03 -5.13 -8.07
CA ASN A 104 10.54 -5.58 -9.37
C ASN A 104 10.61 -4.47 -10.43
N THR A 105 11.33 -3.42 -10.13
CA THR A 105 11.64 -2.26 -10.95
C THR A 105 13.04 -2.34 -11.58
N LYS A 106 13.54 -1.29 -12.19
CA LYS A 106 14.93 -1.20 -12.71
C LYS A 106 15.59 0.10 -12.23
N PRO A 107 16.52 0.02 -11.26
CA PRO A 107 16.98 -1.19 -10.58
C PRO A 107 15.86 -1.87 -9.76
N VAL A 108 16.08 -3.14 -9.40
CA VAL A 108 15.22 -3.85 -8.43
C VAL A 108 15.44 -3.27 -7.03
N THR A 109 14.39 -3.20 -6.22
CA THR A 109 14.45 -2.63 -4.87
C THR A 109 14.78 -3.74 -3.87
N THR A 110 16.07 -4.09 -3.74
CA THR A 110 16.54 -5.20 -2.87
C THR A 110 17.44 -4.74 -1.74
N GLY A 111 17.66 -3.43 -1.63
CA GLY A 111 18.49 -2.81 -0.59
C GLY A 111 17.96 -1.45 -0.17
N ALA A 112 18.58 -0.87 0.85
CA ALA A 112 18.20 0.42 1.43
C ALA A 112 18.33 1.58 0.43
N LYS A 113 19.36 1.56 -0.41
CA LYS A 113 19.63 2.60 -1.39
C LYS A 113 18.53 2.70 -2.44
N GLU A 114 18.14 1.58 -3.02
CA GLU A 114 17.07 1.52 -4.02
C GLU A 114 15.71 1.86 -3.40
N LEU A 115 15.47 1.47 -2.14
CA LEU A 115 14.26 1.85 -1.40
C LEU A 115 14.20 3.36 -1.19
N LYS A 116 15.31 3.98 -0.77
CA LYS A 116 15.42 5.43 -0.60
C LYS A 116 15.14 6.19 -1.91
N GLU A 117 15.68 5.70 -3.02
CA GLU A 117 15.43 6.26 -4.35
C GLU A 117 13.94 6.21 -4.69
N LYS A 118 13.27 5.07 -4.49
CA LYS A 118 11.82 4.94 -4.73
C LYS A 118 11.00 5.89 -3.86
N ILE A 119 11.30 5.99 -2.58
CA ILE A 119 10.65 6.94 -1.66
C ILE A 119 10.82 8.38 -2.17
N SER A 120 12.04 8.74 -2.57
CA SER A 120 12.33 10.08 -3.10
C SER A 120 11.56 10.38 -4.39
N LEU A 121 11.45 9.40 -5.29
CA LEU A 121 10.68 9.53 -6.53
C LEU A 121 9.17 9.70 -6.28
N ALA A 122 8.62 9.09 -5.23
CA ALA A 122 7.21 9.19 -4.89
C ALA A 122 6.85 10.49 -4.18
N THR A 123 7.81 11.05 -3.42
CA THR A 123 7.57 12.20 -2.52
C THR A 123 7.05 13.42 -3.29
N GLY A 124 5.87 13.90 -2.89
CA GLY A 124 5.21 15.09 -3.47
C GLY A 124 4.64 14.90 -4.89
N ARG A 125 4.68 13.68 -5.45
CA ARG A 125 4.18 13.38 -6.81
C ARG A 125 2.93 12.52 -6.84
N CYS A 126 2.71 11.70 -5.81
CA CYS A 126 1.62 10.74 -5.75
C CYS A 126 0.35 11.34 -5.18
N ALA A 127 -0.80 11.01 -5.77
CA ALA A 127 -2.12 11.40 -5.28
C ALA A 127 -2.62 10.46 -4.16
N ALA A 128 -2.22 9.18 -4.18
CA ALA A 128 -2.46 8.21 -3.12
C ALA A 128 -1.31 8.17 -2.12
N ASN A 129 -1.55 7.66 -0.92
CA ASN A 129 -0.48 7.23 -0.02
C ASN A 129 0.25 6.05 -0.68
N ILE A 130 1.57 6.11 -0.75
CA ILE A 130 2.37 5.06 -1.35
C ILE A 130 3.40 4.54 -0.37
N TYR A 131 3.48 3.22 -0.28
CA TYR A 131 4.47 2.47 0.50
C TYR A 131 5.18 1.47 -0.42
N PHE A 132 6.23 0.84 0.08
CA PHE A 132 7.08 -0.03 -0.73
C PHE A 132 7.37 -1.35 -0.04
N HIS A 133 7.32 -2.42 -0.81
CA HIS A 133 7.93 -3.68 -0.43
C HIS A 133 9.40 -3.71 -0.85
N ILE A 134 10.23 -4.35 -0.02
CA ILE A 134 11.61 -4.66 -0.38
C ILE A 134 11.69 -6.10 -0.90
N GLY A 135 12.55 -6.34 -1.88
CA GLY A 135 12.68 -7.63 -2.53
C GLY A 135 13.74 -8.52 -1.90
N ALA A 136 13.39 -9.79 -1.74
CA ALA A 136 14.34 -10.83 -1.35
C ALA A 136 15.13 -11.37 -2.55
N THR A 137 16.34 -11.85 -2.25
CA THR A 137 17.23 -12.61 -3.13
C THR A 137 17.80 -13.79 -2.37
N ASN A 138 18.51 -14.71 -3.05
CA ASN A 138 19.19 -15.81 -2.37
C ASN A 138 20.33 -15.38 -1.41
N SER A 139 20.67 -14.08 -1.32
CA SER A 139 21.84 -13.62 -0.57
C SER A 139 21.61 -12.44 0.37
N ASN A 140 20.41 -11.82 0.37
CA ASN A 140 20.17 -10.61 1.18
C ASN A 140 19.32 -10.83 2.43
N HIS A 141 19.02 -12.08 2.82
CA HIS A 141 18.13 -12.42 3.93
C HIS A 141 18.59 -11.84 5.28
N HIS A 142 19.92 -11.82 5.55
CA HIS A 142 20.47 -11.21 6.77
C HIS A 142 20.26 -9.69 6.80
N ASP A 143 20.50 -9.00 5.67
CA ASP A 143 20.29 -7.55 5.56
C ASP A 143 18.81 -7.22 5.71
N LEU A 144 17.93 -8.01 5.10
CA LEU A 144 16.48 -7.83 5.22
C LEU A 144 15.99 -8.05 6.65
N ALA A 145 16.49 -9.06 7.36
CA ALA A 145 16.15 -9.27 8.77
C ALA A 145 16.59 -8.09 9.65
N TYR A 146 17.79 -7.56 9.40
CA TYR A 146 18.28 -6.37 10.10
C TYR A 146 17.42 -5.14 9.78
N MET A 147 17.18 -4.86 8.49
CA MET A 147 16.41 -3.71 8.05
C MET A 147 14.94 -3.76 8.48
N ALA A 148 14.34 -4.95 8.51
CA ALA A 148 12.98 -5.13 8.97
C ALA A 148 12.79 -4.71 10.43
N ARG A 149 13.83 -4.86 11.25
CA ARG A 149 13.83 -4.54 12.69
C ARG A 149 14.33 -3.13 12.98
N HIS A 150 15.36 -2.68 12.30
CA HIS A 150 16.12 -1.48 12.65
C HIS A 150 16.09 -0.38 11.59
N GLY A 151 15.62 -0.70 10.37
CA GLY A 151 15.83 0.16 9.20
C GLY A 151 17.28 0.17 8.74
N CYS A 152 17.67 1.24 8.06
CA CYS A 152 19.05 1.52 7.66
C CYS A 152 19.34 3.01 7.93
N PRO A 153 19.80 3.39 9.14
CA PRO A 153 20.00 4.79 9.51
C PRO A 153 21.03 5.51 8.63
N GLU A 154 22.04 4.81 8.12
CA GLU A 154 23.05 5.36 7.23
C GLU A 154 22.45 5.89 5.92
N GLU A 155 21.40 5.24 5.44
CA GLU A 155 20.62 5.67 4.27
C GLU A 155 19.39 6.51 4.65
N GLY A 156 19.11 6.71 5.93
CA GLY A 156 17.95 7.43 6.43
C GLY A 156 16.64 6.65 6.27
N ILE A 157 16.70 5.32 6.15
CA ILE A 157 15.54 4.43 6.07
C ILE A 157 15.18 3.95 7.46
N LYS A 158 13.92 4.12 7.83
CA LYS A 158 13.38 3.58 9.07
C LYS A 158 12.74 2.21 8.83
N ALA A 159 12.57 1.42 9.89
CA ALA A 159 11.91 0.13 9.77
C ALA A 159 10.46 0.26 9.22
N GLU A 160 9.74 1.32 9.60
CA GLU A 160 8.39 1.61 9.12
C GLU A 160 8.28 1.96 7.63
N ASP A 161 9.38 2.37 6.98
CA ASP A 161 9.43 2.64 5.54
C ASP A 161 9.34 1.35 4.70
N ILE A 162 9.55 0.20 5.33
CA ILE A 162 9.45 -1.12 4.72
C ILE A 162 8.06 -1.69 5.05
N ALA A 163 7.17 -1.74 4.06
CA ALA A 163 5.83 -2.28 4.25
C ALA A 163 5.82 -3.81 4.39
N GLY A 164 6.72 -4.50 3.70
CA GLY A 164 6.85 -5.95 3.75
C GLY A 164 8.01 -6.44 2.87
N ILE A 165 8.26 -7.74 2.91
CA ILE A 165 9.32 -8.40 2.14
C ILE A 165 8.66 -9.22 1.03
N LYS A 166 9.01 -8.94 -0.23
CA LYS A 166 8.52 -9.69 -1.39
C LYS A 166 9.52 -10.78 -1.79
N VAL A 167 9.03 -12.00 -1.87
CA VAL A 167 9.78 -13.19 -2.32
C VAL A 167 9.19 -13.71 -3.62
N PHE A 168 10.01 -13.87 -4.66
CA PHE A 168 9.64 -14.53 -5.90
C PHE A 168 10.24 -15.93 -5.92
N MET A 169 9.40 -16.95 -5.70
CA MET A 169 9.80 -18.36 -5.75
C MET A 169 9.71 -18.94 -7.16
N GLY A 170 9.05 -18.24 -8.09
CA GLY A 170 9.00 -18.51 -9.52
C GLY A 170 9.62 -17.40 -10.35
N SER A 171 9.72 -17.60 -11.66
CA SER A 171 10.30 -16.65 -12.59
C SER A 171 9.66 -15.27 -12.48
N SER A 172 10.46 -14.23 -12.37
CA SER A 172 10.02 -12.84 -12.25
C SER A 172 10.86 -11.90 -13.11
N THR A 173 10.40 -10.66 -13.21
CA THR A 173 11.17 -9.58 -13.83
C THR A 173 12.39 -9.25 -12.95
N GLY A 174 13.58 -9.26 -13.54
CA GLY A 174 14.83 -9.02 -12.83
C GLY A 174 15.41 -10.28 -12.15
N ASN A 175 16.55 -10.12 -11.47
CA ASN A 175 17.26 -11.22 -10.82
C ASN A 175 16.82 -11.35 -9.34
N MET A 176 15.52 -11.64 -9.14
CA MET A 176 14.90 -11.72 -7.80
C MET A 176 14.34 -13.12 -7.50
N LEU A 177 14.73 -14.14 -8.28
CA LEU A 177 14.31 -15.51 -7.99
C LEU A 177 14.99 -16.00 -6.70
N VAL A 178 14.17 -16.47 -5.76
CA VAL A 178 14.63 -17.14 -4.53
C VAL A 178 14.22 -18.60 -4.63
N ASN A 179 15.17 -19.44 -4.95
CA ASN A 179 14.99 -20.88 -5.13
C ASN A 179 15.94 -21.74 -4.27
N ASP A 180 16.74 -21.08 -3.41
CA ASP A 180 17.59 -21.74 -2.43
C ASP A 180 16.79 -21.98 -1.14
N ASN A 181 16.72 -23.25 -0.72
CA ASN A 181 15.93 -23.66 0.44
C ASN A 181 16.41 -23.04 1.75
N ASP A 182 17.71 -22.90 1.94
CA ASP A 182 18.28 -22.34 3.16
C ASP A 182 17.93 -20.84 3.26
N SER A 183 18.05 -20.13 2.12
CA SER A 183 17.60 -18.73 2.02
C SER A 183 16.11 -18.57 2.30
N LEU A 184 15.26 -19.49 1.82
CA LEU A 184 13.82 -19.46 2.10
C LEU A 184 13.53 -19.68 3.58
N VAL A 185 14.22 -20.61 4.25
CA VAL A 185 14.07 -20.85 5.70
C VAL A 185 14.41 -19.59 6.49
N GLU A 186 15.54 -18.95 6.17
CA GLU A 186 15.95 -17.72 6.82
C GLU A 186 14.97 -16.57 6.59
N LEU A 187 14.51 -16.38 5.35
CA LEU A 187 13.51 -15.35 5.01
C LEU A 187 12.21 -15.57 5.77
N PHE A 188 11.67 -16.80 5.78
CA PHE A 188 10.42 -17.11 6.49
C PHE A 188 10.56 -17.09 8.02
N SER A 189 11.78 -17.00 8.54
CA SER A 189 12.05 -16.81 9.97
C SER A 189 11.93 -15.35 10.41
N ILE A 190 11.89 -14.38 9.48
CA ILE A 190 11.69 -12.96 9.78
C ILE A 190 10.25 -12.73 10.25
N ARG A 191 10.09 -12.13 11.44
CA ARG A 191 8.78 -11.91 12.09
C ARG A 191 8.33 -10.47 12.09
N GLU A 192 9.23 -9.54 11.84
CA GLU A 192 9.03 -8.10 11.97
C GLU A 192 8.19 -7.51 10.86
N LYS A 193 8.12 -8.18 9.70
CA LYS A 193 7.39 -7.73 8.52
C LYS A 193 6.61 -8.86 7.87
N PRO A 194 5.47 -8.57 7.24
CA PRO A 194 4.77 -9.54 6.43
C PRO A 194 5.65 -9.97 5.23
N ILE A 195 5.58 -11.24 4.90
CA ILE A 195 6.24 -11.80 3.72
C ILE A 195 5.19 -12.11 2.67
N LEU A 196 5.37 -11.53 1.49
CA LEU A 196 4.51 -11.72 0.34
C LEU A 196 5.23 -12.62 -0.68
N VAL A 197 4.58 -13.67 -1.11
CA VAL A 197 5.19 -14.65 -2.01
C VAL A 197 4.53 -14.63 -3.40
N HIS A 198 5.33 -14.84 -4.43
CA HIS A 198 4.92 -15.40 -5.71
C HIS A 198 5.32 -16.85 -5.67
N CYS A 199 4.38 -17.72 -5.32
CA CYS A 199 4.65 -19.07 -4.81
C CYS A 199 4.54 -20.10 -5.94
N GLU A 200 5.58 -20.23 -6.75
CA GLU A 200 5.70 -21.23 -7.80
C GLU A 200 6.90 -22.15 -7.52
N ASP A 201 6.78 -23.43 -7.87
CA ASP A 201 7.89 -24.38 -7.88
C ASP A 201 8.49 -24.45 -9.29
N GLU A 202 9.56 -23.68 -9.51
CA GLU A 202 10.22 -23.52 -10.80
C GLU A 202 10.73 -24.87 -11.36
N ASP A 203 11.23 -25.76 -10.50
CA ASP A 203 11.72 -27.07 -10.92
C ASP A 203 10.59 -27.97 -11.41
N THR A 204 9.46 -27.95 -10.74
CA THR A 204 8.25 -28.65 -11.16
C THR A 204 7.72 -28.09 -12.48
N ILE A 205 7.69 -26.78 -12.63
CA ILE A 205 7.26 -26.12 -13.87
C ILE A 205 8.16 -26.54 -15.03
N ARG A 206 9.50 -26.47 -14.87
CA ARG A 206 10.45 -26.87 -15.92
C ARG A 206 10.30 -28.33 -16.31
N LYS A 207 10.24 -29.23 -15.34
CA LYS A 207 10.04 -30.68 -15.60
C LYS A 207 8.76 -30.96 -16.37
N ASN A 208 7.66 -30.27 -16.01
CA ASN A 208 6.39 -30.47 -16.69
C ASN A 208 6.38 -29.84 -18.09
N LEU A 209 7.05 -28.68 -18.28
CA LEU A 209 7.20 -28.05 -19.59
C LEU A 209 7.97 -28.96 -20.56
N GLU A 210 9.09 -29.57 -20.12
CA GLU A 210 9.85 -30.50 -20.95
C GLU A 210 9.04 -31.74 -21.31
N LYS A 211 8.28 -32.30 -20.37
CA LYS A 211 7.35 -33.40 -20.67
C LYS A 211 6.27 -33.01 -21.69
N ALA A 212 5.72 -31.79 -21.56
CA ALA A 212 4.71 -31.31 -22.49
C ALA A 212 5.30 -31.14 -23.91
N LYS A 213 6.48 -30.48 -24.04
CA LYS A 213 7.19 -30.32 -25.32
C LYS A 213 7.54 -31.67 -26.00
N ALA A 214 7.87 -32.69 -25.19
CA ALA A 214 8.19 -34.00 -25.74
C ALA A 214 6.94 -34.76 -26.23
N LYS A 215 5.75 -34.34 -25.81
CA LYS A 215 4.48 -35.00 -26.20
C LYS A 215 3.81 -34.38 -27.40
N TYR A 216 4.09 -33.13 -27.69
CA TYR A 216 3.54 -32.34 -28.81
C TYR A 216 4.63 -31.79 -29.72
#